data_c8883220f48d3e76a1ea7247aded69a1
#
_entry.id   c8883220f48d3e76a1ea7247aded69a1
#
_cell.length_a   1.000
_cell.length_b   1.000
_cell.length_c   1.000
_cell.angle_alpha   90.00
_cell.angle_beta   90.00
_cell.angle_gamma   90.00
#
_symmetry.space_group_name_H-M   'P 1'
#
loop_
_entity.id
_entity.type
_entity.pdbx_description
1 polymer ?
#
loop_
_entity_poly.entity_id
_entity_poly.type
_entity_poly.pdbx_seq_one_letter_code
_entity_poly.pdbx_strand_id
1 'polypeptide(L)'
;MRETILRFEASVDEAIVGQEAVVRQVLIALLADGHVLLESLPGLAKTRTVKAIATRLAATMSRIQFTPDLLPSDITGAETLLQSGSERTLTFQPGPIFGNLILADEINRAPAKVQSALLEAMEERQISVAGKTHRMPDLFLVMATQNPIEQEGTYPLPEAQMDRFLFKVLITYPSPESEREMLRLLRRESNDAPEVTDALSQDVIFAVRQAVRQITVAPAIDEYIVSLVNATRHGGELDADLGKWIEIGASPRGAIGLDRASRVQAWLQDRSFVTPDDVRAVIHPVLRHRLILSYDANADNISADQVIDRLIEKVAVPA
;
A
#
# COMPACT_ATOMS: atom_id res chain seq x y z
N MET A 1 -7.43 22.38 3.11
CA MET A 1 -6.67 21.12 3.10
C MET A 1 -7.51 19.95 2.61
N ARG A 2 -8.65 19.59 3.24
CA ARG A 2 -9.47 18.46 2.80
C ARG A 2 -9.94 18.62 1.35
N GLU A 3 -10.50 19.75 1.00
CA GLU A 3 -10.93 20.04 -0.37
C GLU A 3 -9.78 19.93 -1.39
N THR A 4 -8.57 20.34 -1.00
CA THR A 4 -7.37 20.20 -1.84
C THR A 4 -7.03 18.73 -2.08
N ILE A 5 -7.14 17.88 -1.04
CA ILE A 5 -6.92 16.43 -1.16
C ILE A 5 -8.02 15.78 -2.02
N LEU A 6 -9.28 16.16 -1.86
CA LEU A 6 -10.38 15.63 -2.68
C LEU A 6 -10.24 16.06 -4.15
N ARG A 7 -9.78 17.30 -4.42
CA ARG A 7 -9.45 17.73 -5.78
C ARG A 7 -8.28 16.95 -6.37
N PHE A 8 -7.25 16.70 -5.56
CA PHE A 8 -6.14 15.85 -5.98
C PHE A 8 -6.64 14.44 -6.34
N GLU A 9 -7.45 13.80 -5.47
CA GLU A 9 -8.05 12.50 -5.74
C GLU A 9 -8.82 12.49 -7.06
N ALA A 10 -9.75 13.44 -7.23
CA ALA A 10 -10.54 13.56 -8.48
C ALA A 10 -9.65 13.72 -9.72
N SER A 11 -8.57 14.50 -9.61
CA SER A 11 -7.62 14.67 -10.73
C SER A 11 -6.87 13.38 -11.07
N VAL A 12 -6.62 12.51 -10.10
CA VAL A 12 -6.03 11.19 -10.32
C VAL A 12 -7.06 10.25 -10.96
N ASP A 13 -8.31 10.26 -10.47
CA ASP A 13 -9.41 9.45 -11.02
C ASP A 13 -9.67 9.77 -12.50
N GLU A 14 -9.61 11.03 -12.90
CA GLU A 14 -9.71 11.44 -14.31
C GLU A 14 -8.64 10.81 -15.21
N ALA A 15 -7.45 10.53 -14.67
CA ALA A 15 -6.37 9.88 -15.41
C ALA A 15 -6.46 8.33 -15.40
N ILE A 16 -7.29 7.77 -14.50
CA ILE A 16 -7.33 6.32 -14.25
C ILE A 16 -8.78 5.86 -14.13
N VAL A 17 -9.42 5.79 -15.28
CA VAL A 17 -10.83 5.40 -15.37
C VAL A 17 -11.07 3.99 -14.84
N GLY A 18 -12.07 3.84 -13.98
CA GLY A 18 -12.54 2.54 -13.46
C GLY A 18 -11.68 1.94 -12.34
N GLN A 19 -10.85 2.77 -11.68
CA GLN A 19 -9.98 2.35 -10.58
C GLN A 19 -10.13 3.28 -9.34
N GLU A 20 -11.26 3.95 -9.20
CA GLU A 20 -11.50 4.97 -8.15
C GLU A 20 -11.30 4.38 -6.75
N ALA A 21 -11.74 3.13 -6.53
CA ALA A 21 -11.53 2.43 -5.26
C ALA A 21 -10.04 2.17 -4.97
N VAL A 22 -9.23 1.89 -6.00
CA VAL A 22 -7.78 1.70 -5.86
C VAL A 22 -7.12 3.02 -5.54
N VAL A 23 -7.47 4.10 -6.24
CA VAL A 23 -6.96 5.45 -5.99
C VAL A 23 -7.26 5.88 -4.55
N ARG A 24 -8.50 5.69 -4.10
CA ARG A 24 -8.91 5.98 -2.72
C ARG A 24 -8.09 5.21 -1.70
N GLN A 25 -7.88 3.90 -1.89
CA GLN A 25 -7.08 3.09 -0.96
C GLN A 25 -5.62 3.52 -0.94
N VAL A 26 -5.02 3.82 -2.10
CA VAL A 26 -3.65 4.33 -2.17
C VAL A 26 -3.54 5.71 -1.50
N LEU A 27 -4.53 6.59 -1.68
CA LEU A 27 -4.59 7.88 -1.00
C LEU A 27 -4.67 7.73 0.52
N ILE A 28 -5.51 6.84 1.03
CA ILE A 28 -5.60 6.56 2.46
C ILE A 28 -4.24 6.05 2.98
N ALA A 29 -3.58 5.14 2.27
CA ALA A 29 -2.27 4.64 2.65
C ALA A 29 -1.20 5.75 2.65
N LEU A 30 -1.19 6.64 1.66
CA LEU A 30 -0.30 7.79 1.58
C LEU A 30 -0.48 8.73 2.79
N LEU A 31 -1.73 9.03 3.16
CA LEU A 31 -2.06 9.91 4.28
C LEU A 31 -1.84 9.23 5.65
N ALA A 32 -1.99 7.90 5.72
CA ALA A 32 -1.70 7.09 6.92
C ALA A 32 -0.20 6.79 7.10
N ASP A 33 0.67 7.28 6.22
CA ASP A 33 2.11 6.98 6.21
C ASP A 33 2.41 5.47 6.13
N GLY A 34 1.67 4.76 5.27
CA GLY A 34 1.79 3.33 5.06
C GLY A 34 2.23 2.97 3.64
N HIS A 35 2.59 1.72 3.43
CA HIS A 35 2.96 1.15 2.13
C HIS A 35 1.85 0.25 1.59
N VAL A 36 1.82 0.01 0.29
CA VAL A 36 0.72 -0.71 -0.39
C VAL A 36 1.27 -1.90 -1.18
N LEU A 37 0.64 -3.05 -1.01
CA LEU A 37 0.81 -4.21 -1.87
C LEU A 37 -0.36 -4.25 -2.87
N LEU A 38 -0.05 -4.12 -4.15
CA LEU A 38 -1.03 -4.20 -5.23
C LEU A 38 -1.03 -5.62 -5.80
N GLU A 39 -2.12 -6.33 -5.64
CA GLU A 39 -2.32 -7.61 -6.30
C GLU A 39 -3.19 -7.41 -7.53
N SER A 40 -2.68 -7.80 -8.68
CA SER A 40 -3.42 -7.64 -9.92
C SER A 40 -2.95 -8.58 -11.00
N LEU A 41 -3.84 -8.89 -11.90
CA LEU A 41 -3.51 -9.55 -13.17
C LEU A 41 -2.59 -8.67 -14.02
N PRO A 42 -1.82 -9.27 -14.95
CA PRO A 42 -1.00 -8.51 -15.89
C PRO A 42 -1.86 -7.59 -16.78
N GLY A 43 -1.31 -6.45 -17.18
CA GLY A 43 -1.99 -5.52 -18.11
C GLY A 43 -2.96 -4.52 -17.45
N LEU A 44 -3.19 -4.58 -16.15
CA LEU A 44 -4.11 -3.70 -15.43
C LEU A 44 -3.41 -2.43 -14.92
N ALA A 45 -2.97 -1.57 -15.82
CA ALA A 45 -2.57 -0.15 -15.64
C ALA A 45 -1.83 0.24 -14.34
N LYS A 46 -1.20 -0.70 -13.58
CA LYS A 46 -0.48 -0.46 -12.31
C LYS A 46 0.50 0.72 -12.40
N THR A 47 1.37 0.68 -13.40
CA THR A 47 2.36 1.73 -13.65
C THR A 47 1.70 3.09 -13.94
N ARG A 48 0.55 3.09 -14.64
CA ARG A 48 -0.21 4.30 -14.94
C ARG A 48 -0.78 4.93 -13.66
N THR A 49 -1.33 4.12 -12.74
CA THR A 49 -1.84 4.59 -11.46
C THR A 49 -0.76 5.28 -10.63
N VAL A 50 0.38 4.61 -10.47
CA VAL A 50 1.51 5.18 -9.72
C VAL A 50 2.04 6.44 -10.37
N LYS A 51 2.20 6.43 -11.71
CA LYS A 51 2.64 7.60 -12.47
C LYS A 51 1.67 8.77 -12.36
N ALA A 52 0.36 8.53 -12.42
CA ALA A 52 -0.66 9.57 -12.30
C ALA A 52 -0.64 10.24 -10.91
N ILE A 53 -0.46 9.46 -9.85
CA ILE A 53 -0.28 9.98 -8.48
C ILE A 53 1.00 10.81 -8.39
N ALA A 54 2.14 10.26 -8.86
CA ALA A 54 3.44 10.93 -8.75
C ALA A 54 3.50 12.26 -9.51
N THR A 55 2.91 12.29 -10.71
CA THR A 55 2.90 13.50 -11.55
C THR A 55 2.05 14.62 -10.92
N ARG A 56 0.97 14.27 -10.23
CA ARG A 56 0.05 15.21 -9.57
C ARG A 56 0.46 15.56 -8.15
N LEU A 57 1.36 14.80 -7.56
CA LEU A 57 2.04 15.10 -6.31
C LEU A 57 3.44 15.58 -6.66
N ALA A 58 3.91 16.68 -6.07
CA ALA A 58 5.27 17.19 -6.28
C ALA A 58 6.30 16.23 -5.64
N ALA A 59 6.44 15.03 -6.23
CA ALA A 59 7.19 13.91 -5.70
C ALA A 59 7.99 13.19 -6.81
N THR A 60 9.18 12.74 -6.46
CA THR A 60 9.99 11.90 -7.33
C THR A 60 9.45 10.47 -7.35
N MET A 61 9.31 9.90 -8.56
CA MET A 61 8.93 8.51 -8.73
C MET A 61 10.12 7.70 -9.25
N SER A 62 10.32 6.53 -8.65
CA SER A 62 11.23 5.51 -9.16
C SER A 62 10.48 4.22 -9.44
N ARG A 63 10.76 3.59 -10.58
CA ARG A 63 10.26 2.24 -10.89
C ARG A 63 11.41 1.26 -10.79
N ILE A 64 11.21 0.20 -10.03
CA ILE A 64 12.14 -0.91 -9.87
C ILE A 64 11.43 -2.16 -10.39
N GLN A 65 11.90 -2.69 -11.51
CA GLN A 65 11.45 -3.98 -12.02
C GLN A 65 12.23 -5.09 -11.32
N PHE A 66 11.54 -5.92 -10.55
CA PHE A 66 12.16 -7.01 -9.83
C PHE A 66 12.37 -8.21 -10.75
N THR A 67 13.60 -8.73 -10.79
CA THR A 67 14.03 -9.86 -11.61
C THR A 67 14.91 -10.82 -10.79
N PRO A 68 15.05 -12.09 -11.18
CA PRO A 68 15.84 -13.07 -10.44
C PRO A 68 17.34 -12.75 -10.30
N ASP A 69 17.88 -11.92 -11.19
CA ASP A 69 19.29 -11.52 -11.24
C ASP A 69 19.57 -10.20 -10.50
N LEU A 70 18.54 -9.52 -9.98
CA LEU A 70 18.68 -8.25 -9.28
C LEU A 70 19.50 -8.42 -7.99
N LEU A 71 20.39 -7.47 -7.72
CA LEU A 71 21.20 -7.41 -6.51
C LEU A 71 20.65 -6.34 -5.54
N PRO A 72 20.86 -6.47 -4.22
CA PRO A 72 20.47 -5.42 -3.27
C PRO A 72 21.05 -4.04 -3.61
N SER A 73 22.32 -3.98 -4.10
CA SER A 73 22.98 -2.74 -4.52
C SER A 73 22.28 -2.03 -5.69
N ASP A 74 21.56 -2.77 -6.54
CA ASP A 74 20.84 -2.18 -7.67
C ASP A 74 19.64 -1.34 -7.21
N ILE A 75 19.11 -1.66 -6.04
CA ILE A 75 18.00 -0.89 -5.44
C ILE A 75 18.46 0.11 -4.39
N THR A 76 19.47 -0.23 -3.58
CA THR A 76 19.96 0.60 -2.48
C THR A 76 21.05 1.59 -2.92
N GLY A 77 21.69 1.35 -4.04
CA GLY A 77 22.90 2.07 -4.44
C GLY A 77 24.17 1.50 -3.81
N ALA A 78 25.30 2.07 -4.18
CA ALA A 78 26.63 1.59 -3.78
C ALA A 78 27.61 2.75 -3.61
N GLU A 79 28.72 2.51 -2.88
CA GLU A 79 29.87 3.41 -2.90
C GLU A 79 30.62 3.26 -4.22
N THR A 80 30.83 4.37 -4.93
CA THR A 80 31.55 4.42 -6.20
C THR A 80 32.80 5.27 -6.01
N LEU A 81 33.92 4.79 -6.59
CA LEU A 81 35.17 5.55 -6.59
C LEU A 81 35.09 6.62 -7.69
N LEU A 82 34.92 7.88 -7.27
CA LEU A 82 35.03 9.01 -8.19
C LEU A 82 36.48 9.49 -8.25
N GLN A 83 37.04 9.59 -9.46
CA GLN A 83 38.33 10.17 -9.70
C GLN A 83 38.17 11.56 -10.30
N SER A 84 38.57 12.59 -9.55
CA SER A 84 38.64 13.97 -10.02
C SER A 84 40.11 14.41 -10.04
N GLY A 85 40.71 14.38 -11.20
CA GLY A 85 42.14 14.63 -11.33
C GLY A 85 42.99 13.56 -10.64
N SER A 86 43.83 13.95 -9.65
CA SER A 86 44.66 13.04 -8.83
C SER A 86 43.95 12.55 -7.56
N GLU A 87 42.82 13.12 -7.18
CA GLU A 87 42.07 12.72 -5.99
C GLU A 87 41.07 11.58 -6.31
N ARG A 88 41.07 10.58 -5.42
CA ARG A 88 40.13 9.46 -5.44
C ARG A 88 39.26 9.54 -4.19
N THR A 89 37.97 9.77 -4.36
CA THR A 89 36.99 9.81 -3.25
C THR A 89 35.95 8.72 -3.45
N LEU A 90 35.67 7.98 -2.36
CA LEU A 90 34.51 7.09 -2.31
C LEU A 90 33.27 7.92 -2.03
N THR A 91 32.33 7.91 -2.96
CA THR A 91 31.05 8.64 -2.85
C THR A 91 29.90 7.66 -2.97
N PHE A 92 28.94 7.77 -2.06
CA PHE A 92 27.72 7.00 -2.14
C PHE A 92 26.85 7.51 -3.31
N GLN A 93 26.50 6.61 -4.20
CA GLN A 93 25.50 6.87 -5.24
C GLN A 93 24.19 6.21 -4.81
N PRO A 94 23.15 7.02 -4.48
CA PRO A 94 21.85 6.48 -4.07
C PRO A 94 21.20 5.71 -5.21
N GLY A 95 20.64 4.56 -4.88
CA GLY A 95 19.85 3.75 -5.80
C GLY A 95 18.41 4.27 -5.94
N PRO A 96 17.60 3.61 -6.78
CA PRO A 96 16.23 4.04 -7.07
C PRO A 96 15.29 4.02 -5.87
N ILE A 97 15.66 3.36 -4.78
CA ILE A 97 14.84 3.33 -3.55
C ILE A 97 14.73 4.71 -2.86
N PHE A 98 15.61 5.65 -3.16
CA PHE A 98 15.62 7.00 -2.57
C PHE A 98 14.63 7.98 -3.22
N GLY A 99 13.69 7.49 -4.04
CA GLY A 99 12.54 8.29 -4.49
C GLY A 99 11.46 8.45 -3.41
N ASN A 100 10.55 9.39 -3.63
CA ASN A 100 9.37 9.55 -2.75
C ASN A 100 8.33 8.45 -2.97
N LEU A 101 8.03 8.13 -4.23
CA LEU A 101 7.09 7.10 -4.64
C LEU A 101 7.86 5.99 -5.38
N ILE A 102 7.87 4.82 -4.80
CA ILE A 102 8.55 3.66 -5.37
C ILE A 102 7.52 2.67 -5.90
N LEU A 103 7.56 2.41 -7.21
CA LEU A 103 6.87 1.27 -7.80
C LEU A 103 7.84 0.08 -7.82
N ALA A 104 7.66 -0.85 -6.88
CA ALA A 104 8.37 -2.12 -6.84
C ALA A 104 7.58 -3.16 -7.65
N ASP A 105 7.88 -3.25 -8.95
CA ASP A 105 7.09 -4.06 -9.88
C ASP A 105 7.54 -5.52 -9.86
N GLU A 106 6.57 -6.44 -9.64
CA GLU A 106 6.77 -7.89 -9.54
C GLU A 106 7.75 -8.29 -8.41
N ILE A 107 7.53 -7.77 -7.20
CA ILE A 107 8.43 -7.97 -6.03
C ILE A 107 8.73 -9.45 -5.76
N ASN A 108 7.80 -10.35 -6.05
CA ASN A 108 7.94 -11.79 -5.88
C ASN A 108 8.89 -12.46 -6.89
N ARG A 109 9.42 -11.75 -7.90
CA ARG A 109 10.42 -12.29 -8.83
C ARG A 109 11.86 -12.17 -8.33
N ALA A 110 12.13 -11.27 -7.39
CA ALA A 110 13.48 -11.08 -6.89
C ALA A 110 13.84 -12.06 -5.76
N PRO A 111 15.14 -12.37 -5.61
CA PRO A 111 15.62 -13.18 -4.50
C PRO A 111 15.28 -12.54 -3.14
N ALA A 112 15.15 -13.37 -2.10
CA ALA A 112 14.78 -12.93 -0.75
C ALA A 112 15.68 -11.81 -0.18
N LYS A 113 16.96 -11.77 -0.54
CA LYS A 113 17.89 -10.71 -0.09
C LYS A 113 17.49 -9.32 -0.63
N VAL A 114 17.02 -9.26 -1.88
CA VAL A 114 16.57 -8.00 -2.52
C VAL A 114 15.25 -7.55 -1.92
N GLN A 115 14.31 -8.49 -1.77
CA GLN A 115 13.04 -8.22 -1.07
C GLN A 115 13.30 -7.67 0.35
N SER A 116 14.22 -8.30 1.10
CA SER A 116 14.57 -7.88 2.46
C SER A 116 15.14 -6.46 2.51
N ALA A 117 15.96 -6.05 1.55
CA ALA A 117 16.51 -4.70 1.49
C ALA A 117 15.42 -3.63 1.30
N LEU A 118 14.44 -3.89 0.41
CA LEU A 118 13.29 -3.00 0.25
C LEU A 118 12.46 -2.93 1.54
N LEU A 119 12.17 -4.08 2.16
CA LEU A 119 11.34 -4.17 3.34
C LEU A 119 12.01 -3.60 4.60
N GLU A 120 13.35 -3.62 4.67
CA GLU A 120 14.11 -2.91 5.70
C GLU A 120 13.95 -1.40 5.54
N ALA A 121 14.11 -0.88 4.32
CA ALA A 121 13.91 0.55 4.05
C ALA A 121 12.48 1.02 4.38
N MET A 122 11.47 0.18 4.15
CA MET A 122 10.07 0.47 4.49
C MET A 122 9.84 0.58 6.01
N GLU A 123 10.43 -0.33 6.78
CA GLU A 123 10.25 -0.40 8.24
C GLU A 123 11.09 0.66 8.95
N GLU A 124 12.40 0.66 8.67
CA GLU A 124 13.38 1.46 9.40
C GLU A 124 13.51 2.89 8.88
N ARG A 125 12.90 3.21 7.72
CA ARG A 125 13.05 4.52 7.03
C ARG A 125 14.51 4.89 6.78
N GLN A 126 15.37 3.89 6.69
CA GLN A 126 16.80 4.03 6.44
C GLN A 126 17.37 2.72 5.89
N ILE A 127 18.54 2.80 5.26
CA ILE A 127 19.34 1.67 4.84
C ILE A 127 20.78 1.86 5.26
N SER A 128 21.52 0.75 5.42
CA SER A 128 22.95 0.78 5.73
C SER A 128 23.75 0.26 4.54
N VAL A 129 24.63 1.10 3.99
CA VAL A 129 25.55 0.74 2.89
C VAL A 129 26.97 1.04 3.33
N ALA A 130 27.85 0.07 3.21
CA ALA A 130 29.27 0.17 3.59
C ALA A 130 29.50 0.75 5.02
N GLY A 131 28.64 0.37 5.97
CA GLY A 131 28.71 0.82 7.37
C GLY A 131 28.17 2.22 7.64
N LYS A 132 27.62 2.91 6.64
CA LYS A 132 26.98 4.22 6.78
C LYS A 132 25.47 4.09 6.63
N THR A 133 24.73 4.81 7.46
CA THR A 133 23.27 4.84 7.43
C THR A 133 22.78 6.02 6.59
N HIS A 134 21.88 5.71 5.65
CA HIS A 134 21.26 6.67 4.75
C HIS A 134 19.74 6.69 5.00
N ARG A 135 19.18 7.85 5.32
CA ARG A 135 17.74 8.00 5.58
C ARG A 135 16.96 8.08 4.29
N MET A 136 15.76 7.48 4.31
CA MET A 136 14.77 7.65 3.24
C MET A 136 14.19 9.06 3.26
N PRO A 137 13.64 9.55 2.13
CA PRO A 137 12.88 10.81 2.10
C PRO A 137 11.73 10.79 3.12
N ASP A 138 11.39 11.96 3.69
CA ASP A 138 10.28 12.09 4.65
C ASP A 138 8.94 11.64 4.05
N LEU A 139 8.69 11.98 2.78
CA LEU A 139 7.63 11.37 1.99
C LEU A 139 8.19 10.14 1.29
N PHE A 140 7.84 8.97 1.76
CA PHE A 140 8.30 7.69 1.21
C PHE A 140 7.16 6.68 1.19
N LEU A 141 6.65 6.38 0.02
CA LEU A 141 5.60 5.38 -0.21
C LEU A 141 6.09 4.32 -1.19
N VAL A 142 6.08 3.07 -0.76
CA VAL A 142 6.32 1.91 -1.63
C VAL A 142 4.97 1.34 -2.05
N MET A 143 4.77 1.20 -3.35
CA MET A 143 3.70 0.43 -3.97
C MET A 143 4.35 -0.79 -4.64
N ALA A 144 4.28 -1.93 -3.96
CA ALA A 144 4.78 -3.19 -4.50
C ALA A 144 3.70 -3.90 -5.29
N THR A 145 4.03 -4.50 -6.42
CA THR A 145 3.07 -5.28 -7.20
C THR A 145 3.39 -6.77 -7.10
N GLN A 146 2.34 -7.58 -7.09
CA GLN A 146 2.42 -9.04 -7.14
C GLN A 146 1.41 -9.55 -8.17
N ASN A 147 1.84 -10.54 -8.96
CA ASN A 147 0.95 -11.26 -9.86
C ASN A 147 0.55 -12.59 -9.22
N PRO A 148 -0.74 -12.82 -8.93
CA PRO A 148 -1.19 -14.05 -8.26
C PRO A 148 -1.13 -15.29 -9.15
N ILE A 149 -1.08 -15.15 -10.47
CA ILE A 149 -1.12 -16.28 -11.42
C ILE A 149 0.29 -16.82 -11.72
N GLU A 150 1.30 -15.96 -11.71
CA GLU A 150 2.67 -16.37 -12.01
C GLU A 150 3.29 -17.05 -10.80
N GLN A 151 3.42 -18.38 -10.87
CA GLN A 151 4.06 -19.20 -9.83
C GLN A 151 5.48 -19.64 -10.24
N GLU A 152 5.76 -19.82 -11.54
CA GLU A 152 7.08 -20.21 -12.02
C GLU A 152 8.08 -19.07 -11.92
N GLY A 153 9.25 -19.35 -11.36
CA GLY A 153 10.32 -18.35 -11.18
C GLY A 153 10.02 -17.27 -10.16
N THR A 154 9.09 -17.50 -9.23
CA THR A 154 8.74 -16.56 -8.18
C THR A 154 9.21 -17.03 -6.80
N TYR A 155 9.52 -16.05 -5.95
CA TYR A 155 9.84 -16.23 -4.54
C TYR A 155 8.71 -15.60 -3.73
N PRO A 156 7.77 -16.38 -3.16
CA PRO A 156 6.66 -15.82 -2.41
C PRO A 156 7.18 -14.97 -1.25
N LEU A 157 6.50 -13.84 -1.01
CA LEU A 157 6.77 -13.02 0.16
C LEU A 157 6.33 -13.77 1.41
N PRO A 158 7.21 -13.98 2.40
CA PRO A 158 6.81 -14.52 3.70
C PRO A 158 5.74 -13.62 4.35
N GLU A 159 4.85 -14.21 5.14
CA GLU A 159 3.75 -13.51 5.82
C GLU A 159 4.25 -12.35 6.68
N ALA A 160 5.35 -12.55 7.42
CA ALA A 160 5.99 -11.51 8.24
C ALA A 160 6.47 -10.30 7.41
N GLN A 161 6.74 -10.50 6.12
CA GLN A 161 7.12 -9.44 5.20
C GLN A 161 5.88 -8.76 4.62
N MET A 162 4.84 -9.52 4.27
CA MET A 162 3.57 -8.96 3.82
C MET A 162 2.91 -8.09 4.89
N ASP A 163 3.04 -8.44 6.16
CA ASP A 163 2.50 -7.71 7.31
C ASP A 163 3.05 -6.26 7.45
N ARG A 164 4.15 -5.92 6.76
CA ARG A 164 4.72 -4.57 6.73
C ARG A 164 3.95 -3.61 5.81
N PHE A 165 3.18 -4.13 4.86
CA PHE A 165 2.30 -3.31 4.06
C PHE A 165 1.06 -2.93 4.87
N LEU A 166 0.66 -1.65 4.79
CA LEU A 166 -0.58 -1.21 5.44
C LEU A 166 -1.79 -1.83 4.75
N PHE A 167 -1.81 -1.78 3.43
CA PHE A 167 -2.91 -2.27 2.60
C PHE A 167 -2.42 -3.31 1.59
N LYS A 168 -3.24 -4.34 1.41
CA LYS A 168 -3.25 -5.16 0.20
C LYS A 168 -4.47 -4.76 -0.63
N VAL A 169 -4.22 -4.18 -1.80
CA VAL A 169 -5.24 -3.68 -2.72
C VAL A 169 -5.38 -4.64 -3.89
N LEU A 170 -6.60 -5.07 -4.15
CA LEU A 170 -6.92 -5.94 -5.28
C LEU A 170 -7.33 -5.08 -6.46
N ILE A 171 -6.62 -5.22 -7.58
CA ILE A 171 -6.96 -4.55 -8.84
C ILE A 171 -7.65 -5.59 -9.73
N THR A 172 -8.93 -5.35 -10.00
CA THR A 172 -9.78 -6.18 -10.85
C THR A 172 -9.93 -5.57 -12.24
N TYR A 173 -10.48 -6.34 -13.17
CA TYR A 173 -10.84 -5.82 -14.48
C TYR A 173 -11.86 -4.69 -14.35
N PRO A 174 -11.68 -3.58 -15.10
CA PRO A 174 -12.67 -2.52 -15.16
C PRO A 174 -13.96 -3.01 -15.83
N SER A 175 -15.04 -2.26 -15.64
CA SER A 175 -16.28 -2.55 -16.34
C SER A 175 -16.12 -2.30 -17.86
N PRO A 176 -16.96 -2.91 -18.72
CA PRO A 176 -16.94 -2.62 -20.14
C PRO A 176 -17.15 -1.13 -20.49
N GLU A 177 -17.87 -0.41 -19.62
CA GLU A 177 -18.07 1.04 -19.71
C GLU A 177 -16.76 1.77 -19.48
N SER A 178 -16.05 1.43 -18.40
CA SER A 178 -14.75 1.99 -18.03
C SER A 178 -13.68 1.66 -19.08
N GLU A 179 -13.68 0.46 -19.66
CA GLU A 179 -12.78 0.10 -20.76
C GLU A 179 -13.00 0.98 -22.00
N ARG A 180 -14.27 1.25 -22.35
CA ARG A 180 -14.60 2.15 -23.46
C ARG A 180 -14.12 3.58 -23.22
N GLU A 181 -14.27 4.05 -21.99
CA GLU A 181 -13.80 5.38 -21.59
C GLU A 181 -12.26 5.46 -21.59
N MET A 182 -11.59 4.43 -21.10
CA MET A 182 -10.13 4.32 -21.15
C MET A 182 -9.61 4.39 -22.60
N LEU A 183 -10.25 3.71 -23.55
CA LEU A 183 -9.88 3.81 -24.98
C LEU A 183 -10.04 5.24 -25.53
N ARG A 184 -11.10 5.94 -25.11
CA ARG A 184 -11.31 7.35 -25.50
C ARG A 184 -10.25 8.26 -24.87
N LEU A 185 -9.92 8.04 -23.61
CA LEU A 185 -8.89 8.79 -22.89
C LEU A 185 -7.52 8.64 -23.58
N LEU A 186 -7.11 7.39 -23.88
CA LEU A 186 -5.83 7.10 -24.55
C LEU A 186 -5.74 7.76 -25.94
N ARG A 187 -6.84 7.81 -26.71
CA ARG A 187 -6.88 8.50 -28.00
C ARG A 187 -6.74 10.02 -27.86
N ARG A 188 -7.26 10.61 -26.79
CA ARG A 188 -7.08 12.06 -26.51
C ARG A 188 -5.65 12.36 -26.13
N GLU A 189 -5.07 11.57 -25.20
CA GLU A 189 -3.69 11.76 -24.73
C GLU A 189 -2.64 11.58 -25.83
N SER A 190 -2.91 10.76 -26.86
CA SER A 190 -2.01 10.61 -27.99
C SER A 190 -1.93 11.88 -28.87
N ASN A 191 -2.94 12.74 -28.80
CA ASN A 191 -3.00 13.99 -29.56
C ASN A 191 -2.52 15.18 -28.71
N ASP A 192 -2.92 15.23 -27.43
CA ASP A 192 -2.58 16.30 -26.49
C ASP A 192 -2.38 15.68 -25.10
N ALA A 193 -1.14 15.50 -24.67
CA ALA A 193 -0.86 15.06 -23.31
C ALA A 193 -1.20 16.21 -22.34
N PRO A 194 -2.10 16.02 -21.35
CA PRO A 194 -2.46 17.08 -20.42
C PRO A 194 -1.24 17.44 -19.55
N GLU A 195 -0.84 18.72 -19.61
CA GLU A 195 0.11 19.26 -18.65
C GLU A 195 -0.53 19.35 -17.26
N VAL A 196 0.10 18.75 -16.27
CA VAL A 196 -0.30 18.92 -14.86
C VAL A 196 0.29 20.24 -14.39
N THR A 197 -0.52 21.29 -14.35
CA THR A 197 -0.08 22.65 -14.01
C THR A 197 0.03 22.88 -12.49
N ASP A 198 -0.73 22.17 -11.66
CA ASP A 198 -0.81 22.35 -10.21
C ASP A 198 -0.57 21.02 -9.46
N ALA A 199 0.71 20.64 -9.33
CA ALA A 199 1.06 19.49 -8.50
C ALA A 199 0.87 19.81 -7.00
N LEU A 200 0.26 18.89 -6.27
CA LEU A 200 0.07 18.99 -4.82
C LEU A 200 1.44 19.00 -4.11
N SER A 201 1.71 20.02 -3.30
CA SER A 201 2.93 20.11 -2.50
C SER A 201 2.98 19.00 -1.44
N GLN A 202 4.16 18.43 -1.18
CA GLN A 202 4.39 17.48 -0.09
C GLN A 202 4.04 18.07 1.28
N ASP A 203 4.20 19.39 1.47
CA ASP A 203 3.84 20.08 2.72
C ASP A 203 2.37 19.92 3.07
N VAL A 204 1.49 19.87 2.05
CA VAL A 204 0.06 19.62 2.28
C VAL A 204 -0.15 18.19 2.81
N ILE A 205 0.57 17.20 2.29
CA ILE A 205 0.51 15.82 2.80
C ILE A 205 0.95 15.78 4.27
N PHE A 206 2.05 16.43 4.62
CA PHE A 206 2.53 16.45 6.00
C PHE A 206 1.56 17.20 6.93
N ALA A 207 0.98 18.32 6.48
CA ALA A 207 -0.03 19.04 7.24
C ALA A 207 -1.29 18.19 7.47
N VAL A 208 -1.74 17.44 6.46
CA VAL A 208 -2.87 16.49 6.58
C VAL A 208 -2.54 15.35 7.54
N ARG A 209 -1.34 14.75 7.45
CA ARG A 209 -0.89 13.73 8.41
C ARG A 209 -0.94 14.23 9.86
N GLN A 210 -0.58 15.50 10.09
CA GLN A 210 -0.71 16.12 11.41
C GLN A 210 -2.17 16.30 11.83
N ALA A 211 -3.04 16.75 10.93
CA ALA A 211 -4.47 16.88 11.19
C ALA A 211 -5.13 15.52 11.50
N VAL A 212 -4.77 14.47 10.76
CA VAL A 212 -5.25 13.09 10.98
C VAL A 212 -4.86 12.57 12.36
N ARG A 213 -3.66 12.92 12.86
CA ARG A 213 -3.23 12.54 14.23
C ARG A 213 -4.11 13.15 15.34
N GLN A 214 -4.83 14.24 15.05
CA GLN A 214 -5.74 14.89 15.98
C GLN A 214 -7.17 14.32 15.94
N ILE A 215 -7.46 13.40 15.03
CA ILE A 215 -8.76 12.71 14.98
C ILE A 215 -8.93 11.86 16.23
N THR A 216 -10.01 12.09 16.94
CA THR A 216 -10.31 11.40 18.21
C THR A 216 -10.75 9.96 17.95
N VAL A 217 -10.19 9.03 18.72
CA VAL A 217 -10.67 7.64 18.78
C VAL A 217 -11.23 7.41 20.18
N ALA A 218 -12.52 7.09 20.25
CA ALA A 218 -13.16 6.78 21.52
C ALA A 218 -12.71 5.38 22.02
N PRO A 219 -12.66 5.15 23.35
CA PRO A 219 -12.28 3.83 23.90
C PRO A 219 -13.11 2.66 23.33
N ALA A 220 -14.39 2.89 23.02
CA ALA A 220 -15.25 1.88 22.39
C ALA A 220 -14.77 1.50 20.98
N ILE A 221 -14.17 2.43 20.23
CA ILE A 221 -13.59 2.14 18.92
C ILE A 221 -12.28 1.37 19.06
N ASP A 222 -11.44 1.71 20.04
CA ASP A 222 -10.22 0.93 20.36
C ASP A 222 -10.60 -0.52 20.70
N GLU A 223 -11.63 -0.71 21.53
CA GLU A 223 -12.15 -2.03 21.89
C GLU A 223 -12.70 -2.77 20.66
N TYR A 224 -13.42 -2.09 19.78
CA TYR A 224 -13.93 -2.67 18.55
C TYR A 224 -12.80 -3.15 17.62
N ILE A 225 -11.77 -2.33 17.40
CA ILE A 225 -10.61 -2.69 16.59
C ILE A 225 -9.88 -3.91 17.18
N VAL A 226 -9.65 -3.89 18.50
CA VAL A 226 -8.98 -5.01 19.20
C VAL A 226 -9.85 -6.27 19.12
N SER A 227 -11.17 -6.17 19.29
CA SER A 227 -12.09 -7.29 19.19
C SER A 227 -12.10 -7.91 17.80
N LEU A 228 -12.11 -7.09 16.74
CA LEU A 228 -12.00 -7.56 15.35
C LEU A 228 -10.70 -8.34 15.11
N VAL A 229 -9.56 -7.80 15.54
CA VAL A 229 -8.27 -8.46 15.38
C VAL A 229 -8.15 -9.71 16.26
N ASN A 230 -8.65 -9.67 17.49
CA ASN A 230 -8.66 -10.83 18.37
C ASN A 230 -9.56 -11.97 17.84
N ALA A 231 -10.70 -11.61 17.24
CA ALA A 231 -11.59 -12.57 16.59
C ALA A 231 -10.92 -13.32 15.43
N THR A 232 -9.92 -12.72 14.76
CA THR A 232 -9.12 -13.44 13.77
C THR A 232 -8.26 -14.56 14.38
N ARG A 233 -7.91 -14.46 15.69
CA ARG A 233 -7.05 -15.42 16.40
C ARG A 233 -7.85 -16.48 17.16
N HIS A 234 -9.03 -16.11 17.59
CA HIS A 234 -9.93 -16.92 18.43
C HIS A 234 -11.34 -17.05 17.82
N GLY A 235 -11.41 -17.06 16.48
CA GLY A 235 -12.68 -17.07 15.73
C GLY A 235 -13.62 -18.19 16.13
N GLY A 236 -13.10 -19.35 16.48
CA GLY A 236 -13.89 -20.51 16.91
C GLY A 236 -14.72 -20.32 18.19
N GLU A 237 -14.39 -19.32 19.02
CA GLU A 237 -15.18 -18.94 20.20
C GLU A 237 -16.44 -18.13 19.81
N LEU A 238 -16.42 -17.46 18.65
CA LEU A 238 -17.51 -16.63 18.14
C LEU A 238 -18.37 -17.36 17.10
N ASP A 239 -17.72 -18.14 16.25
CA ASP A 239 -18.37 -18.81 15.13
C ASP A 239 -17.53 -20.02 14.68
N ALA A 240 -18.18 -21.18 14.54
CA ALA A 240 -17.51 -22.42 14.18
C ALA A 240 -16.82 -22.36 12.81
N ASP A 241 -17.41 -21.62 11.86
CA ASP A 241 -16.87 -21.46 10.52
C ASP A 241 -15.58 -20.63 10.57
N LEU A 242 -15.55 -19.55 11.35
CA LEU A 242 -14.33 -18.74 11.54
C LEU A 242 -13.19 -19.58 12.14
N GLY A 243 -13.51 -20.43 13.14
CA GLY A 243 -12.53 -21.36 13.72
C GLY A 243 -12.01 -22.39 12.75
N LYS A 244 -12.84 -22.81 11.77
CA LYS A 244 -12.46 -23.74 10.72
C LYS A 244 -11.64 -23.06 9.60
N TRP A 245 -11.95 -21.82 9.26
CA TRP A 245 -11.38 -21.15 8.10
C TRP A 245 -10.05 -20.44 8.36
N ILE A 246 -9.80 -19.95 9.59
CA ILE A 246 -8.60 -19.20 9.92
C ILE A 246 -7.58 -20.14 10.58
N GLU A 247 -6.42 -20.31 9.94
CA GLU A 247 -5.28 -21.04 10.52
C GLU A 247 -4.43 -20.13 11.39
N ILE A 248 -4.07 -18.91 10.87
CA ILE A 248 -3.33 -17.89 11.60
C ILE A 248 -4.03 -16.55 11.46
N GLY A 249 -4.35 -15.92 12.58
CA GLY A 249 -4.97 -14.60 12.63
C GLY A 249 -3.97 -13.45 12.53
N ALA A 250 -4.51 -12.24 12.42
CA ALA A 250 -3.72 -11.03 12.22
C ALA A 250 -2.82 -10.68 13.40
N SER A 251 -1.63 -10.16 13.12
CA SER A 251 -0.69 -9.60 14.09
C SER A 251 -1.21 -8.27 14.71
N PRO A 252 -0.57 -7.74 15.76
CA PRO A 252 -0.88 -6.40 16.28
C PRO A 252 -0.77 -5.27 15.23
N ARG A 253 0.01 -5.46 14.15
CA ARG A 253 0.07 -4.51 13.03
C ARG A 253 -1.28 -4.36 12.34
N GLY A 254 -2.14 -5.38 12.37
CA GLY A 254 -3.52 -5.29 11.90
C GLY A 254 -4.32 -4.23 12.68
N ALA A 255 -4.26 -4.23 14.01
CA ALA A 255 -4.93 -3.22 14.84
C ALA A 255 -4.37 -1.81 14.59
N ILE A 256 -3.04 -1.67 14.55
CA ILE A 256 -2.37 -0.39 14.24
C ILE A 256 -2.76 0.10 12.85
N GLY A 257 -2.87 -0.80 11.87
CA GLY A 257 -3.30 -0.48 10.52
C GLY A 257 -4.74 0.01 10.47
N LEU A 258 -5.65 -0.64 11.18
CA LEU A 258 -7.06 -0.22 11.30
C LEU A 258 -7.18 1.15 11.96
N ASP A 259 -6.48 1.41 13.08
CA ASP A 259 -6.48 2.72 13.73
C ASP A 259 -6.01 3.83 12.78
N ARG A 260 -4.86 3.66 12.14
CA ARG A 260 -4.32 4.66 11.21
C ARG A 260 -5.23 4.93 10.02
N ALA A 261 -5.72 3.88 9.39
CA ALA A 261 -6.54 4.00 8.18
C ALA A 261 -7.93 4.56 8.48
N SER A 262 -8.56 4.17 9.60
CA SER A 262 -9.88 4.68 10.00
C SER A 262 -9.84 6.16 10.38
N ARG A 263 -8.77 6.65 10.99
CA ARG A 263 -8.59 8.09 11.24
C ARG A 263 -8.50 8.88 9.92
N VAL A 264 -7.77 8.38 8.93
CA VAL A 264 -7.73 9.01 7.60
C VAL A 264 -9.11 8.99 6.96
N GLN A 265 -9.83 7.86 7.03
CA GLN A 265 -11.17 7.74 6.49
C GLN A 265 -12.13 8.74 7.15
N ALA A 266 -12.12 8.87 8.47
CA ALA A 266 -12.93 9.86 9.20
C ALA A 266 -12.60 11.29 8.76
N TRP A 267 -11.32 11.62 8.65
CA TRP A 267 -10.86 12.94 8.20
C TRP A 267 -11.32 13.27 6.78
N LEU A 268 -11.24 12.29 5.85
CA LEU A 268 -11.74 12.45 4.48
C LEU A 268 -13.27 12.66 4.43
N GLN A 269 -14.01 12.14 5.43
CA GLN A 269 -15.45 12.35 5.61
C GLN A 269 -15.82 13.59 6.42
N ASP A 270 -14.86 14.51 6.66
CA ASP A 270 -15.05 15.75 7.43
C ASP A 270 -15.49 15.53 8.87
N ARG A 271 -15.04 14.47 9.49
CA ARG A 271 -15.29 14.18 10.90
C ARG A 271 -14.01 14.31 11.72
N SER A 272 -14.17 14.76 12.96
CA SER A 272 -13.09 14.88 13.95
C SER A 272 -12.96 13.66 14.86
N PHE A 273 -13.74 12.61 14.62
CA PHE A 273 -13.75 11.36 15.39
C PHE A 273 -13.99 10.16 14.47
N VAL A 274 -13.49 9.01 14.89
CA VAL A 274 -13.65 7.73 14.19
C VAL A 274 -14.97 7.08 14.59
N THR A 275 -15.68 6.48 13.62
CA THR A 275 -16.87 5.67 13.81
C THR A 275 -16.59 4.21 13.46
N PRO A 276 -17.45 3.25 13.89
CA PRO A 276 -17.33 1.86 13.45
C PRO A 276 -17.35 1.68 11.94
N ASP A 277 -18.08 2.53 11.22
CA ASP A 277 -18.16 2.46 9.76
C ASP A 277 -16.85 2.86 9.09
N ASP A 278 -16.04 3.74 9.72
CA ASP A 278 -14.69 4.04 9.22
C ASP A 278 -13.76 2.84 9.32
N VAL A 279 -13.87 2.09 10.42
CA VAL A 279 -13.11 0.85 10.61
C VAL A 279 -13.54 -0.19 9.57
N ARG A 280 -14.86 -0.35 9.35
CA ARG A 280 -15.41 -1.28 8.35
C ARG A 280 -15.01 -0.91 6.92
N ALA A 281 -14.92 0.38 6.61
CA ALA A 281 -14.52 0.85 5.28
C ALA A 281 -13.08 0.48 4.89
N VAL A 282 -12.20 0.26 5.87
CA VAL A 282 -10.77 -0.02 5.63
C VAL A 282 -10.33 -1.43 6.05
N ILE A 283 -11.22 -2.22 6.65
CA ILE A 283 -10.84 -3.51 7.25
C ILE A 283 -10.34 -4.53 6.21
N HIS A 284 -10.98 -4.63 5.04
CA HIS A 284 -10.59 -5.57 4.00
C HIS A 284 -9.15 -5.34 3.51
N PRO A 285 -8.77 -4.16 3.02
CA PRO A 285 -7.40 -3.93 2.55
C PRO A 285 -6.36 -4.03 3.69
N VAL A 286 -6.75 -3.80 4.96
CA VAL A 286 -5.86 -3.95 6.11
C VAL A 286 -5.67 -5.42 6.49
N LEU A 287 -6.72 -6.24 6.54
CA LEU A 287 -6.63 -7.58 7.13
C LEU A 287 -6.42 -8.71 6.12
N ARG A 288 -6.82 -8.57 4.84
CA ARG A 288 -6.82 -9.69 3.89
C ARG A 288 -5.48 -10.40 3.69
N HIS A 289 -4.37 -9.70 3.84
CA HIS A 289 -3.02 -10.25 3.72
C HIS A 289 -2.39 -10.64 5.06
N ARG A 290 -3.15 -10.48 6.15
CA ARG A 290 -2.76 -10.82 7.51
C ARG A 290 -3.45 -12.07 8.04
N LEU A 291 -4.36 -12.65 7.23
CA LEU A 291 -5.05 -13.88 7.54
C LEU A 291 -4.44 -15.01 6.71
N ILE A 292 -4.03 -16.09 7.38
CA ILE A 292 -3.67 -17.33 6.70
C ILE A 292 -4.88 -18.25 6.83
N LEU A 293 -5.43 -18.62 5.68
CA LEU A 293 -6.59 -19.47 5.61
C LEU A 293 -6.18 -20.94 5.71
N SER A 294 -7.01 -21.73 6.37
CA SER A 294 -6.83 -23.17 6.49
C SER A 294 -6.96 -23.90 5.15
N TYR A 295 -6.52 -25.14 5.13
CA TYR A 295 -6.74 -26.02 3.97
C TYR A 295 -8.23 -26.20 3.65
N ASP A 296 -9.08 -26.33 4.68
CA ASP A 296 -10.52 -26.46 4.52
C ASP A 296 -11.15 -25.22 3.86
N ALA A 297 -10.75 -24.02 4.29
CA ALA A 297 -11.21 -22.79 3.66
C ALA A 297 -10.84 -22.73 2.16
N ASN A 298 -9.59 -23.11 1.84
CA ASN A 298 -9.12 -23.14 0.46
C ASN A 298 -9.88 -24.20 -0.37
N ALA A 299 -10.16 -25.36 0.18
CA ALA A 299 -10.94 -26.42 -0.47
C ALA A 299 -12.39 -26.00 -0.75
N ASP A 300 -12.97 -25.22 0.18
CA ASP A 300 -14.33 -24.66 0.07
C ASP A 300 -14.37 -23.37 -0.77
N ASN A 301 -13.23 -22.90 -1.34
CA ASN A 301 -13.07 -21.65 -2.09
C ASN A 301 -13.46 -20.39 -1.29
N ILE A 302 -13.25 -20.41 0.02
CA ILE A 302 -13.48 -19.27 0.88
C ILE A 302 -12.32 -18.27 0.75
N SER A 303 -12.63 -17.02 0.43
CA SER A 303 -11.65 -15.96 0.33
C SER A 303 -11.43 -15.26 1.67
N ALA A 304 -10.27 -14.58 1.82
CA ALA A 304 -10.01 -13.77 3.00
C ALA A 304 -11.05 -12.66 3.20
N ASP A 305 -11.58 -12.10 2.11
CA ASP A 305 -12.62 -11.07 2.18
C ASP A 305 -13.94 -11.64 2.73
N GLN A 306 -14.35 -12.84 2.35
CA GLN A 306 -15.53 -13.51 2.93
C GLN A 306 -15.35 -13.83 4.41
N VAL A 307 -14.13 -14.19 4.84
CA VAL A 307 -13.82 -14.36 6.26
C VAL A 307 -13.94 -13.04 7.01
N ILE A 308 -13.45 -11.94 6.42
CA ILE A 308 -13.56 -10.60 7.01
C ILE A 308 -15.03 -10.14 7.09
N ASP A 309 -15.84 -10.40 6.06
CA ASP A 309 -17.28 -10.12 6.10
C ASP A 309 -17.95 -10.86 7.27
N ARG A 310 -17.61 -12.13 7.47
CA ARG A 310 -18.11 -12.93 8.58
C ARG A 310 -17.68 -12.39 9.94
N LEU A 311 -16.43 -11.91 10.07
CA LEU A 311 -15.93 -11.24 11.28
C LEU A 311 -16.75 -9.97 11.59
N ILE A 312 -17.02 -9.14 10.58
CA ILE A 312 -17.82 -7.91 10.73
C ILE A 312 -19.24 -8.22 11.22
N GLU A 313 -19.84 -9.31 10.74
CA GLU A 313 -21.18 -9.75 11.15
C GLU A 313 -21.21 -10.24 12.61
N LYS A 314 -20.15 -10.91 13.07
CA LYS A 314 -20.11 -11.57 14.36
C LYS A 314 -19.57 -10.72 15.49
N VAL A 315 -18.68 -9.78 15.20
CA VAL A 315 -18.10 -8.90 16.22
C VAL A 315 -19.04 -7.72 16.47
N ALA A 316 -19.60 -7.67 17.67
CA ALA A 316 -20.46 -6.58 18.07
C ALA A 316 -19.68 -5.26 18.20
N VAL A 317 -20.33 -4.16 17.82
CA VAL A 317 -19.83 -2.83 18.13
C VAL A 317 -20.08 -2.55 19.60
N PRO A 318 -19.08 -2.20 20.41
CA PRO A 318 -19.28 -1.83 21.81
C PRO A 318 -20.21 -0.62 21.95
N ALA A 319 -21.00 -0.59 23.00
CA ALA A 319 -22.00 0.45 23.27
C ALA A 319 -21.37 1.77 23.72
#